data_7befdafb2205a5906e9066270ce7dc78
#
_entry.id   7befdafb2205a5906e9066270ce7dc78
#
_cell.length_a   1.000
_cell.length_b   1.000
_cell.length_c   1.000
_cell.angle_alpha   90.00
_cell.angle_beta   90.00
_cell.angle_gamma   90.00
#
_symmetry.space_group_name_H-M   'P 1'
#
loop_
_entity.id
_entity.type
_entity.pdbx_description
1 polymer ?
#
loop_
_entity_poly.entity_id
_entity_poly.type
_entity_poly.pdbx_seq_one_letter_code
_entity_poly.pdbx_strand_id
1 'polypeptide(L)'
;MDWVVGPEGQFNRHTFARMLSRLDDAATARIRIFPGEHHGNFNGVIHGGMILAFIDMGVYPACMLITGNEDLNTVTVDVHTQFINSGDLAKPLDSVVTLTQETGRMLFIRGTLRQDETVVATFSTLQRKIR
;
A
#
# COMPACT_ATOMS: atom_id res chain seq x y z
N MET A 1 -11.59 6.28 -5.87
CA MET A 1 -11.23 7.72 -5.76
C MET A 1 -9.75 7.88 -6.08
N ASP A 2 -9.43 8.85 -6.92
CA ASP A 2 -8.02 9.19 -7.16
C ASP A 2 -7.41 9.85 -5.94
N TRP A 3 -6.14 9.57 -5.69
CA TRP A 3 -5.40 10.13 -4.56
C TRP A 3 -4.10 10.76 -5.04
N VAL A 4 -3.78 11.93 -4.49
CA VAL A 4 -2.55 12.65 -4.81
C VAL A 4 -1.40 12.08 -3.98
N VAL A 5 -0.37 11.59 -4.65
CA VAL A 5 0.72 10.79 -4.07
C VAL A 5 1.86 11.67 -3.53
N GLY A 6 1.54 12.77 -2.90
CA GLY A 6 2.52 13.68 -2.30
C GLY A 6 3.01 14.76 -3.25
N PRO A 7 3.89 15.67 -2.77
CA PRO A 7 4.42 16.78 -3.57
C PRO A 7 5.31 16.29 -4.72
N GLU A 8 5.32 17.09 -5.78
CA GLU A 8 6.21 16.87 -6.91
C GLU A 8 7.67 16.85 -6.44
N GLY A 9 8.47 15.92 -6.98
CA GLY A 9 9.86 15.74 -6.61
C GLY A 9 10.12 14.82 -5.41
N GLN A 10 9.09 14.48 -4.65
CA GLN A 10 9.22 13.53 -3.55
C GLN A 10 9.12 12.07 -4.04
N PHE A 11 9.63 11.15 -3.23
CA PHE A 11 9.72 9.72 -3.57
C PHE A 11 8.38 9.15 -4.04
N ASN A 12 7.32 9.35 -3.27
CA ASN A 12 6.02 8.76 -3.59
C ASN A 12 5.47 9.27 -4.92
N ARG A 13 5.54 10.57 -5.15
CA ARG A 13 5.06 11.19 -6.38
C ARG A 13 5.88 10.77 -7.59
N HIS A 14 7.17 10.66 -7.43
CA HIS A 14 8.09 10.25 -8.49
C HIS A 14 7.93 8.76 -8.84
N THR A 15 7.69 7.94 -7.84
CA THR A 15 7.62 6.48 -7.97
C THR A 15 6.24 6.02 -8.44
N PHE A 16 5.18 6.65 -7.92
CA PHE A 16 3.79 6.27 -8.20
C PHE A 16 3.06 7.44 -8.87
N ALA A 17 2.81 7.31 -10.18
CA ALA A 17 2.21 8.41 -10.93
C ALA A 17 0.72 8.59 -10.63
N ARG A 18 0.01 7.49 -10.36
CA ARG A 18 -1.44 7.50 -10.13
C ARG A 18 -1.81 6.46 -9.10
N MET A 19 -2.75 6.81 -8.23
CA MET A 19 -3.26 5.91 -7.20
C MET A 19 -4.76 6.06 -7.05
N LEU A 20 -5.46 4.93 -7.00
CA LEU A 20 -6.88 4.87 -6.71
C LEU A 20 -7.08 4.26 -5.33
N SER A 21 -8.11 4.69 -4.62
CA SER A 21 -8.44 4.14 -3.30
C SER A 21 -9.94 4.01 -3.12
N ARG A 22 -10.35 2.97 -2.40
CA ARG A 22 -11.74 2.76 -2.02
C ARG A 22 -11.84 1.91 -0.75
N LEU A 23 -12.98 2.00 -0.05
CA LEU A 23 -13.33 1.03 1.00
C LEU A 23 -13.97 -0.20 0.33
N ASP A 24 -13.53 -1.38 0.75
CA ASP A 24 -14.22 -2.63 0.40
C ASP A 24 -15.26 -2.97 1.47
N ASP A 25 -14.94 -2.69 2.74
CA ASP A 25 -15.87 -2.81 3.87
C ASP A 25 -15.41 -1.87 5.01
N ALA A 26 -16.04 -1.98 6.19
CA ALA A 26 -15.76 -1.08 7.31
C ALA A 26 -14.31 -1.14 7.83
N ALA A 27 -13.62 -2.26 7.62
CA ALA A 27 -12.27 -2.49 8.14
C ALA A 27 -11.22 -2.68 7.04
N THR A 28 -11.62 -2.66 5.77
CA THR A 28 -10.74 -3.01 4.65
C THR A 28 -10.82 -1.97 3.55
N ALA A 29 -9.67 -1.48 3.13
CA ALA A 29 -9.53 -0.57 1.99
C ALA A 29 -8.64 -1.19 0.92
N ARG A 30 -8.88 -0.78 -0.31
CA ARG A 30 -8.11 -1.23 -1.47
C ARG A 30 -7.45 -0.03 -2.12
N ILE A 31 -6.14 -0.16 -2.32
CA ILE A 31 -5.32 0.87 -2.98
C ILE A 31 -4.78 0.26 -4.26
N ARG A 32 -4.95 0.95 -5.38
CA ARG A 32 -4.51 0.47 -6.69
C ARG A 32 -3.48 1.39 -7.29
N ILE A 33 -2.39 0.80 -7.80
CA ILE A 33 -1.43 1.50 -8.65
C ILE A 33 -1.35 0.80 -10.02
N PHE A 34 -0.74 1.49 -10.97
CA PHE A 34 -0.55 1.01 -12.33
C PHE A 34 0.95 0.92 -12.58
N PRO A 35 1.55 -0.29 -12.47
CA PRO A 35 2.99 -0.45 -12.67
C PRO A 35 3.46 0.00 -14.05
N GLY A 36 4.68 0.51 -14.10
CA GLY A 36 5.35 0.88 -15.34
C GLY A 36 6.72 0.17 -15.44
N GLU A 37 7.40 0.33 -16.56
CA GLU A 37 8.71 -0.31 -16.79
C GLU A 37 9.74 0.02 -15.70
N HIS A 38 9.71 1.23 -15.18
CA HIS A 38 10.63 1.67 -14.13
C HIS A 38 10.42 0.95 -12.79
N HIS A 39 9.33 0.20 -12.65
CA HIS A 39 9.06 -0.65 -11.49
C HIS A 39 9.59 -2.07 -11.62
N GLY A 40 10.17 -2.41 -12.78
CA GLY A 40 10.61 -3.75 -13.10
C GLY A 40 12.05 -4.03 -12.68
N ASN A 41 12.37 -5.33 -12.68
CA ASN A 41 13.71 -5.84 -12.47
C ASN A 41 14.25 -6.51 -13.73
N PHE A 42 15.43 -7.15 -13.65
CA PHE A 42 16.06 -7.86 -14.76
C PHE A 42 15.17 -8.94 -15.37
N ASN A 43 14.31 -9.55 -14.58
CA ASN A 43 13.46 -10.65 -15.03
C ASN A 43 12.16 -10.17 -15.65
N GLY A 44 11.96 -8.86 -15.79
CA GLY A 44 10.77 -8.29 -16.40
C GLY A 44 9.53 -8.35 -15.53
N VAL A 45 9.69 -8.52 -14.21
CA VAL A 45 8.61 -8.53 -13.22
C VAL A 45 8.78 -7.37 -12.26
N ILE A 46 7.76 -7.10 -11.42
CA ILE A 46 7.82 -6.00 -10.46
C ILE A 46 8.96 -6.26 -9.46
N HIS A 47 9.82 -5.25 -9.28
CA HIS A 47 10.95 -5.31 -8.35
C HIS A 47 10.44 -5.47 -6.91
N GLY A 48 11.07 -6.37 -6.13
CA GLY A 48 10.69 -6.61 -4.74
C GLY A 48 10.74 -5.35 -3.88
N GLY A 49 11.73 -4.49 -4.11
CA GLY A 49 11.81 -3.19 -3.42
C GLY A 49 10.64 -2.27 -3.74
N MET A 50 10.10 -2.36 -4.96
CA MET A 50 8.90 -1.62 -5.35
C MET A 50 7.67 -2.15 -4.61
N ILE A 51 7.57 -3.46 -4.43
CA ILE A 51 6.50 -4.09 -3.65
C ILE A 51 6.53 -3.56 -2.21
N LEU A 52 7.70 -3.54 -1.58
CA LEU A 52 7.88 -3.00 -0.22
C LEU A 52 7.50 -1.52 -0.15
N ALA A 53 7.92 -0.72 -1.13
CA ALA A 53 7.59 0.70 -1.20
C ALA A 53 6.07 0.92 -1.31
N PHE A 54 5.40 0.12 -2.13
CA PHE A 54 3.95 0.23 -2.28
C PHE A 54 3.21 -0.20 -1.02
N ILE A 55 3.66 -1.26 -0.36
CA ILE A 55 3.09 -1.68 0.93
C ILE A 55 3.14 -0.52 1.92
N ASP A 56 4.30 0.07 2.11
CA ASP A 56 4.50 1.15 3.07
C ASP A 56 3.69 2.40 2.72
N MET A 57 3.72 2.79 1.46
CA MET A 57 3.03 3.99 1.01
C MET A 57 1.51 3.83 1.00
N GLY A 58 1.01 2.64 0.66
CA GLY A 58 -0.43 2.39 0.52
C GLY A 58 -1.18 2.27 1.84
N VAL A 59 -0.49 1.94 2.92
CA VAL A 59 -1.10 1.79 4.25
C VAL A 59 -1.70 3.09 4.75
N TYR A 60 -1.04 4.21 4.52
CA TYR A 60 -1.50 5.51 5.01
C TYR A 60 -2.88 5.90 4.44
N PRO A 61 -3.07 6.00 3.12
CA PRO A 61 -4.39 6.34 2.58
C PRO A 61 -5.45 5.29 2.91
N ALA A 62 -5.09 4.01 3.00
CA ALA A 62 -6.01 2.97 3.41
C ALA A 62 -6.53 3.21 4.83
N CYS A 63 -5.65 3.53 5.76
CA CYS A 63 -6.04 3.81 7.15
C CYS A 63 -6.84 5.10 7.28
N MET A 64 -6.56 6.11 6.48
CA MET A 64 -7.39 7.33 6.44
C MET A 64 -8.82 6.99 6.05
N LEU A 65 -9.01 6.16 5.03
CA LEU A 65 -10.34 5.73 4.61
C LEU A 65 -11.05 4.91 5.68
N ILE A 66 -10.35 3.92 6.25
CA ILE A 66 -10.94 3.00 7.24
C ILE A 66 -11.35 3.74 8.50
N THR A 67 -10.48 4.62 9.01
CA THR A 67 -10.75 5.35 10.26
C THR A 67 -11.64 6.57 10.05
N GLY A 68 -11.76 7.06 8.81
CA GLY A 68 -12.44 8.31 8.52
C GLY A 68 -11.71 9.55 9.04
N ASN A 69 -10.47 9.41 9.47
CA ASN A 69 -9.69 10.50 10.03
C ASN A 69 -8.75 11.10 8.98
N GLU A 70 -9.12 12.26 8.46
CA GLU A 70 -8.33 12.98 7.44
C GLU A 70 -7.05 13.59 8.02
N ASP A 71 -6.96 13.73 9.33
CA ASP A 71 -5.80 14.27 10.03
C ASP A 71 -4.86 13.16 10.54
N LEU A 72 -5.12 11.92 10.16
CA LEU A 72 -4.29 10.79 10.57
C LEU A 72 -2.85 11.01 10.13
N ASN A 73 -1.93 10.88 11.06
CA ASN A 73 -0.49 10.97 10.78
C ASN A 73 0.21 9.86 11.55
N THR A 74 0.99 9.06 10.84
CA THR A 74 1.64 7.88 11.41
C THR A 74 3.08 7.75 10.95
N VAL A 75 3.84 7.02 11.74
CA VAL A 75 5.16 6.53 11.33
C VAL A 75 5.16 5.01 11.36
N THR A 76 5.85 4.41 10.42
CA THR A 76 5.98 2.96 10.34
C THR A 76 6.94 2.48 11.42
N VAL A 77 6.47 1.55 12.27
CA VAL A 77 7.31 0.91 13.29
C VAL A 77 7.98 -0.32 12.72
N ASP A 78 7.21 -1.17 12.05
CA ASP A 78 7.76 -2.33 11.34
C ASP A 78 6.90 -2.69 10.13
N VAL A 79 7.48 -3.45 9.23
CA VAL A 79 6.79 -4.09 8.11
C VAL A 79 7.35 -5.49 7.97
N HIS A 80 6.47 -6.47 7.94
CA HIS A 80 6.82 -7.86 7.66
C HIS A 80 6.13 -8.29 6.38
N THR A 81 6.91 -8.76 5.41
CA THR A 81 6.40 -9.10 4.08
C THR A 81 6.88 -10.48 3.66
N GLN A 82 5.97 -11.24 3.04
CA GLN A 82 6.32 -12.48 2.35
C GLN A 82 5.97 -12.32 0.88
N PHE A 83 6.96 -12.59 0.02
CA PHE A 83 6.79 -12.56 -1.44
C PHE A 83 6.30 -13.94 -1.87
N ILE A 84 5.14 -13.98 -2.52
CA ILE A 84 4.44 -15.22 -2.86
C ILE A 84 4.59 -15.55 -4.35
N ASN A 85 4.26 -14.59 -5.23
CA ASN A 85 4.32 -14.74 -6.67
C ASN A 85 4.94 -13.50 -7.32
N SER A 86 5.48 -13.67 -8.51
CA SER A 86 5.97 -12.55 -9.30
C SER A 86 4.84 -11.61 -9.71
N GLY A 87 5.07 -10.31 -9.62
CA GLY A 87 4.13 -9.31 -10.08
C GLY A 87 4.31 -9.00 -11.56
N ASP A 88 3.19 -8.89 -12.28
CA ASP A 88 3.16 -8.57 -13.70
C ASP A 88 3.13 -7.05 -13.91
N LEU A 89 4.12 -6.51 -14.65
CA LEU A 89 4.20 -5.08 -14.94
C LEU A 89 3.05 -4.56 -15.81
N ALA A 90 2.35 -5.44 -16.51
CA ALA A 90 1.26 -5.07 -17.43
C ALA A 90 -0.11 -4.99 -16.76
N LYS A 91 -0.21 -5.33 -15.48
CA LYS A 91 -1.49 -5.38 -14.74
C LYS A 91 -1.50 -4.41 -13.58
N PRO A 92 -2.69 -3.86 -13.22
CA PRO A 92 -2.82 -3.11 -11.98
C PRO A 92 -2.42 -3.96 -10.78
N LEU A 93 -1.83 -3.32 -9.78
CA LEU A 93 -1.45 -3.95 -8.53
C LEU A 93 -2.27 -3.34 -7.40
N ASP A 94 -2.97 -4.18 -6.66
CA ASP A 94 -3.84 -3.77 -5.56
C ASP A 94 -3.21 -4.15 -4.22
N SER A 95 -3.22 -3.21 -3.28
CA SER A 95 -2.97 -3.47 -1.86
C SER A 95 -4.30 -3.53 -1.14
N VAL A 96 -4.65 -4.69 -0.62
CA VAL A 96 -5.87 -4.90 0.15
C VAL A 96 -5.49 -4.85 1.62
N VAL A 97 -5.86 -3.77 2.29
CA VAL A 97 -5.38 -3.40 3.62
C VAL A 97 -6.51 -3.54 4.64
N THR A 98 -6.29 -4.34 5.67
CA THR A 98 -7.25 -4.53 6.76
C THR A 98 -6.68 -3.98 8.06
N LEU A 99 -7.43 -3.09 8.71
CA LEU A 99 -7.12 -2.60 10.04
C LEU A 99 -7.65 -3.61 11.06
N THR A 100 -6.73 -4.34 11.70
CA THR A 100 -7.07 -5.38 12.66
C THR A 100 -7.47 -4.78 14.01
N GLN A 101 -6.72 -3.78 14.46
CA GLN A 101 -6.94 -3.13 15.74
C GLN A 101 -6.41 -1.70 15.69
N GLU A 102 -7.17 -0.78 16.26
CA GLU A 102 -6.73 0.59 16.49
C GLU A 102 -6.75 0.87 17.99
N THR A 103 -5.65 1.43 18.52
CA THR A 103 -5.57 1.92 19.88
C THR A 103 -5.39 3.43 19.86
N GLY A 104 -5.28 4.06 21.03
CA GLY A 104 -4.99 5.49 21.10
C GLY A 104 -3.69 5.89 20.40
N ARG A 105 -2.71 4.99 20.30
CA ARG A 105 -1.37 5.27 19.76
C ARG A 105 -1.00 4.44 18.53
N MET A 106 -1.62 3.27 18.35
CA MET A 106 -1.13 2.27 17.39
C MET A 106 -2.22 1.83 16.43
N LEU A 107 -1.79 1.45 15.22
CA LEU A 107 -2.61 0.80 14.22
C LEU A 107 -1.95 -0.54 13.89
N PHE A 108 -2.68 -1.63 14.09
CA PHE A 108 -2.26 -2.99 13.74
C PHE A 108 -2.91 -3.37 12.42
N ILE A 109 -2.10 -3.65 11.41
CA ILE A 109 -2.55 -3.73 10.03
C ILE A 109 -2.00 -4.99 9.39
N ARG A 110 -2.79 -5.61 8.53
CA ARG A 110 -2.35 -6.70 7.66
C ARG A 110 -2.97 -6.54 6.29
N GLY A 111 -2.38 -7.19 5.30
CA GLY A 111 -2.93 -7.11 3.97
C GLY A 111 -2.27 -8.04 2.98
N THR A 112 -2.74 -7.93 1.74
CA THR A 112 -2.21 -8.67 0.60
C THR A 112 -2.02 -7.72 -0.57
N LEU A 113 -0.99 -7.97 -1.38
CA LEU A 113 -0.88 -7.38 -2.70
C LEU A 113 -1.40 -8.39 -3.72
N ARG A 114 -2.26 -7.93 -4.59
CA ARG A 114 -2.98 -8.80 -5.53
C ARG A 114 -2.98 -8.23 -6.94
N GLN A 115 -2.97 -9.14 -7.89
CA GLN A 115 -3.28 -8.87 -9.29
C GLN A 115 -4.31 -9.90 -9.71
N ASP A 116 -5.55 -9.48 -9.96
CA ASP A 116 -6.70 -10.38 -10.18
C ASP A 116 -6.78 -11.41 -9.04
N GLU A 117 -6.74 -12.71 -9.34
CA GLU A 117 -6.79 -13.79 -8.35
C GLU A 117 -5.41 -14.15 -7.78
N THR A 118 -4.32 -13.57 -8.30
CA THR A 118 -2.97 -13.90 -7.87
C THR A 118 -2.58 -13.05 -6.66
N VAL A 119 -2.14 -13.71 -5.59
CA VAL A 119 -1.53 -13.05 -4.43
C VAL A 119 -0.04 -12.88 -4.73
N VAL A 120 0.40 -11.64 -4.84
CA VAL A 120 1.81 -11.29 -5.10
C VAL A 120 2.62 -11.31 -3.80
N ALA A 121 2.04 -10.77 -2.74
CA ALA A 121 2.69 -10.71 -1.43
C ALA A 121 1.64 -10.64 -0.33
N THR A 122 2.04 -11.03 0.87
CA THR A 122 1.28 -10.79 2.10
C THR A 122 2.11 -9.91 3.03
N PHE A 123 1.46 -9.13 3.88
CA PHE A 123 2.18 -8.28 4.82
C PHE A 123 1.42 -8.05 6.12
N SER A 124 2.17 -7.70 7.14
CA SER A 124 1.67 -7.09 8.37
C SER A 124 2.54 -5.88 8.69
N THR A 125 1.94 -4.86 9.26
CA THR A 125 2.66 -3.65 9.64
C THR A 125 2.07 -3.04 10.89
N LEU A 126 2.93 -2.43 11.68
CA LEU A 126 2.57 -1.67 12.86
C LEU A 126 2.89 -0.21 12.60
N GLN A 127 1.89 0.64 12.75
CA GLN A 127 2.01 2.09 12.60
C GLN A 127 1.79 2.76 13.94
N ARG A 128 2.60 3.76 14.26
CA ARG A 128 2.40 4.59 15.45
C ARG A 128 1.85 5.95 15.03
N LYS A 129 0.77 6.35 15.70
CA LYS A 129 0.19 7.68 15.50
C LYS A 129 1.14 8.74 16.06
N ILE A 130 1.34 9.81 15.31
CA ILE A 130 2.06 11.00 15.76
C ILE A 130 1.11 12.18 15.76
N ARG A 131 1.35 13.10 16.68
CA ARG A 131 0.47 14.26 16.89
C ARG A 131 1.00 15.48 16.16
#